data_a0b0bcce70c92b3f7141356d1a06ea5b
#
_entry.id   a0b0bcce70c92b3f7141356d1a06ea5b
#
_cell.length_a   1.000
_cell.length_b   1.000
_cell.length_c   1.000
_cell.angle_alpha   90.00
_cell.angle_beta   90.00
_cell.angle_gamma   90.00
#
_symmetry.space_group_name_H-M   'P 1'
#
loop_
_entity.id
_entity.type
_entity.pdbx_description
1 polymer ?
#
loop_
_entity_poly.entity_id
_entity_poly.type
_entity_poly.pdbx_seq_one_letter_code
_entity_poly.pdbx_strand_id
1 'polypeptide(L)'
;HSLHILFADSIISIAERFQKIKNFQLLKAGGYMKTITREKYLERMIELNGTQDIKIITGIRRSGKSKLMQAYMEYLKSHFENINIIFIDFMDLAYEDIKEYHALHTYVEEHYRAGKTNYLFVDEVQMCPKFELAINSLYAKDKYDIYVTGSNAFLLSADLATLFTGRYIEIHVFPFSFREYCRYNEDIQDKDKLFDEYSIKGGLAGSYAYRTEKDRTNYIKEVYENIVTRDLIQKYALPDTLVLQRLSEFLMDNISNLTSSNKISQLLTANDTPTNHVTIGRYIKYLCNAFVFYDVKRYDIRGKKYLENSEKFYLCDSGIRYAAVSYTHLRAHETC
;
A
#
# COMPACT_ATOMS: atom_id res chain seq x y z
N HIS A 1 -20.16 -21.68 -34.03
CA HIS A 1 -19.44 -20.60 -34.73
C HIS A 1 -19.61 -19.22 -34.09
N SER A 2 -20.74 -18.91 -33.44
CA SER A 2 -20.98 -17.60 -32.87
C SER A 2 -20.22 -17.31 -31.55
N LEU A 3 -19.87 -18.34 -30.77
CA LEU A 3 -19.11 -18.15 -29.50
C LEU A 3 -17.62 -17.82 -29.72
N HIS A 4 -17.01 -18.38 -30.81
CA HIS A 4 -15.61 -18.09 -31.13
C HIS A 4 -15.37 -16.66 -31.63
N ILE A 5 -16.36 -16.03 -32.25
CA ILE A 5 -16.27 -14.66 -32.77
C ILE A 5 -16.36 -13.67 -31.57
N LEU A 6 -17.24 -13.90 -30.61
CA LEU A 6 -17.37 -13.07 -29.40
C LEU A 6 -16.11 -13.11 -28.50
N PHE A 7 -15.40 -14.24 -28.45
CA PHE A 7 -14.12 -14.34 -27.72
C PHE A 7 -12.97 -13.62 -28.44
N ALA A 8 -12.93 -13.70 -29.77
CA ALA A 8 -11.91 -13.04 -30.60
C ALA A 8 -12.05 -11.50 -30.51
N ASP A 9 -13.28 -10.99 -30.61
CA ASP A 9 -13.56 -9.54 -30.47
C ASP A 9 -13.23 -9.01 -29.08
N SER A 10 -13.44 -9.81 -28.02
CA SER A 10 -13.05 -9.45 -26.65
C SER A 10 -11.52 -9.37 -26.50
N ILE A 11 -10.77 -10.30 -27.09
CA ILE A 11 -9.31 -10.32 -27.01
C ILE A 11 -8.70 -9.18 -27.83
N ILE A 12 -9.23 -8.88 -29.01
CA ILE A 12 -8.79 -7.77 -29.85
C ILE A 12 -9.08 -6.44 -29.15
N SER A 13 -10.27 -6.28 -28.54
CA SER A 13 -10.62 -5.12 -27.73
C SER A 13 -9.67 -4.92 -26.54
N ILE A 14 -9.24 -5.99 -25.90
CA ILE A 14 -8.26 -5.93 -24.81
C ILE A 14 -6.88 -5.52 -25.34
N ALA A 15 -6.42 -6.10 -26.44
CA ALA A 15 -5.12 -5.76 -27.06
C ALA A 15 -5.06 -4.31 -27.56
N GLU A 16 -6.13 -3.80 -28.17
CA GLU A 16 -6.25 -2.40 -28.59
C GLU A 16 -6.30 -1.45 -27.40
N ARG A 17 -6.95 -1.83 -26.28
CA ARG A 17 -6.91 -1.09 -25.01
C ARG A 17 -5.51 -1.01 -24.46
N PHE A 18 -4.73 -2.11 -24.50
CA PHE A 18 -3.32 -2.11 -24.08
C PHE A 18 -2.44 -1.19 -24.94
N GLN A 19 -2.67 -1.15 -26.25
CA GLN A 19 -1.90 -0.29 -27.14
C GLN A 19 -2.21 1.20 -26.88
N LYS A 20 -3.45 1.56 -26.58
CA LYS A 20 -3.84 2.92 -26.16
C LYS A 20 -3.23 3.31 -24.81
N ILE A 21 -3.16 2.39 -23.84
CA ILE A 21 -2.50 2.63 -22.55
C ILE A 21 -1.00 2.88 -22.74
N LYS A 22 -0.33 2.12 -23.62
CA LYS A 22 1.09 2.35 -23.97
C LYS A 22 1.32 3.71 -24.64
N ASN A 23 0.46 4.13 -25.54
CA ASN A 23 0.60 5.41 -26.23
C ASN A 23 0.35 6.62 -25.31
N PHE A 24 -0.42 6.43 -24.25
CA PHE A 24 -0.68 7.48 -23.25
C PHE A 24 0.57 7.82 -22.39
N GLN A 25 1.50 6.86 -22.21
CA GLN A 25 2.75 7.05 -21.47
C GLN A 25 3.76 7.98 -22.15
N LEU A 26 3.71 8.09 -23.49
CA LEU A 26 4.66 8.87 -24.28
C LEU A 26 4.42 10.40 -24.26
N LEU A 27 3.28 10.85 -23.75
CA LEU A 27 2.88 12.26 -23.83
C LEU A 27 3.22 13.11 -22.58
N LYS A 28 3.79 12.54 -21.51
CA LYS A 28 4.15 13.26 -20.27
C LYS A 28 5.65 13.27 -19.95
N ALA A 29 6.51 13.43 -20.94
CA ALA A 29 7.95 13.65 -20.74
C ALA A 29 8.23 15.13 -20.46
N GLY A 30 7.72 15.62 -19.33
CA GLY A 30 8.00 16.98 -18.85
C GLY A 30 8.14 17.00 -17.34
N GLY A 31 9.36 16.68 -16.82
CA GLY A 31 9.77 17.05 -15.47
C GLY A 31 9.85 15.93 -14.42
N TYR A 32 11.03 15.60 -14.01
CA TYR A 32 11.56 15.11 -12.74
C TYR A 32 11.37 13.66 -12.26
N MET A 33 10.33 12.92 -12.59
CA MET A 33 10.27 11.48 -12.28
C MET A 33 9.63 10.71 -13.42
N LYS A 34 10.33 9.65 -13.90
CA LYS A 34 9.74 8.65 -14.77
C LYS A 34 8.59 7.97 -14.02
N THR A 35 7.40 7.96 -14.59
CA THR A 35 6.24 7.24 -14.05
C THR A 35 6.00 6.00 -14.89
N ILE A 36 5.64 4.90 -14.26
CA ILE A 36 5.19 3.69 -14.96
C ILE A 36 3.74 3.41 -14.61
N THR A 37 2.99 2.92 -15.58
CA THR A 37 1.65 2.40 -15.32
C THR A 37 1.76 1.06 -14.61
N ARG A 38 1.09 0.93 -13.49
CA ARG A 38 1.00 -0.32 -12.72
C ARG A 38 -0.15 -1.17 -13.28
N GLU A 39 0.07 -1.74 -14.46
CA GLU A 39 -0.96 -2.40 -15.28
C GLU A 39 -1.84 -3.36 -14.47
N LYS A 40 -1.24 -4.29 -13.72
CA LYS A 40 -1.97 -5.28 -12.92
C LYS A 40 -2.99 -4.66 -11.96
N TYR A 41 -2.64 -3.55 -11.32
CA TYR A 41 -3.54 -2.85 -10.39
C TYR A 41 -4.58 -2.02 -11.15
N LEU A 42 -4.16 -1.37 -12.24
CA LEU A 42 -5.07 -0.60 -13.09
C LEU A 42 -6.12 -1.52 -13.75
N GLU A 43 -5.72 -2.68 -14.27
CA GLU A 43 -6.62 -3.72 -14.78
C GLU A 43 -7.63 -4.13 -13.71
N ARG A 44 -7.16 -4.36 -12.48
CA ARG A 44 -8.06 -4.72 -11.38
C ARG A 44 -9.08 -3.63 -11.07
N MET A 45 -8.69 -2.36 -11.11
CA MET A 45 -9.62 -1.24 -10.94
C MET A 45 -10.63 -1.15 -12.08
N ILE A 46 -10.20 -1.43 -13.31
CA ILE A 46 -11.07 -1.48 -14.50
C ILE A 46 -12.08 -2.62 -14.40
N GLU A 47 -11.65 -3.82 -13.96
CA GLU A 47 -12.55 -4.96 -13.73
C GLU A 47 -13.62 -4.67 -12.68
N LEU A 48 -13.29 -3.87 -11.68
CA LEU A 48 -14.19 -3.51 -10.57
C LEU A 48 -15.06 -2.29 -10.88
N ASN A 49 -14.90 -1.67 -12.06
CA ASN A 49 -15.68 -0.51 -12.46
C ASN A 49 -17.19 -0.82 -12.45
N GLY A 50 -17.95 0.03 -11.79
CA GLY A 50 -19.40 -0.09 -11.70
C GLY A 50 -19.91 -1.23 -10.79
N THR A 51 -19.02 -1.93 -10.06
CA THR A 51 -19.48 -2.84 -9.00
C THR A 51 -19.93 -2.02 -7.78
N GLN A 52 -20.90 -2.53 -7.03
CA GLN A 52 -21.45 -1.82 -5.88
C GLN A 52 -20.47 -1.69 -4.71
N ASP A 53 -19.49 -2.59 -4.60
CA ASP A 53 -18.56 -2.60 -3.47
C ASP A 53 -17.73 -1.32 -3.38
N ILE A 54 -17.42 -0.89 -2.16
CA ILE A 54 -16.44 0.16 -1.89
C ILE A 54 -15.04 -0.37 -2.22
N LYS A 55 -14.29 0.28 -3.12
CA LYS A 55 -12.93 -0.10 -3.49
C LYS A 55 -11.95 0.58 -2.56
N ILE A 56 -11.25 -0.21 -1.75
CA ILE A 56 -10.30 0.29 -0.76
C ILE A 56 -8.88 -0.02 -1.22
N ILE A 57 -8.12 1.02 -1.52
CA ILE A 57 -6.74 0.89 -1.97
C ILE A 57 -5.83 0.98 -0.75
N THR A 58 -5.30 -0.15 -0.33
CA THR A 58 -4.39 -0.28 0.82
C THR A 58 -2.95 -0.48 0.36
N GLY A 59 -2.02 -0.51 1.30
CA GLY A 59 -0.61 -0.78 1.02
C GLY A 59 0.32 0.15 1.79
N ILE A 60 1.58 -0.22 1.95
CA ILE A 60 2.55 0.54 2.73
C ILE A 60 2.63 2.01 2.28
N ARG A 61 2.98 2.90 3.20
CA ARG A 61 3.24 4.32 2.90
C ARG A 61 4.25 4.44 1.75
N ARG A 62 3.98 5.35 0.78
CA ARG A 62 4.81 5.54 -0.44
C ARG A 62 4.80 4.37 -1.45
N SER A 63 3.89 3.40 -1.34
CA SER A 63 3.74 2.34 -2.35
C SER A 63 3.13 2.80 -3.68
N GLY A 64 2.63 4.04 -3.76
CA GLY A 64 2.07 4.62 -4.99
C GLY A 64 0.55 4.54 -5.11
N LYS A 65 -0.20 4.40 -4.00
CA LYS A 65 -1.67 4.36 -3.97
C LYS A 65 -2.32 5.57 -4.67
N SER A 66 -1.95 6.79 -4.27
CA SER A 66 -2.47 8.03 -4.86
C SER A 66 -2.17 8.14 -6.36
N LYS A 67 -0.96 7.68 -6.78
CA LYS A 67 -0.60 7.65 -8.21
C LYS A 67 -1.42 6.64 -9.01
N LEU A 68 -1.72 5.49 -8.42
CA LEU A 68 -2.61 4.50 -9.02
C LEU A 68 -4.03 5.06 -9.18
N MET A 69 -4.56 5.71 -8.15
CA MET A 69 -5.86 6.37 -8.18
C MET A 69 -5.91 7.45 -9.28
N GLN A 70 -4.88 8.30 -9.37
CA GLN A 70 -4.76 9.31 -10.42
C GLN A 70 -4.75 8.68 -11.83
N ALA A 71 -3.98 7.62 -12.03
CA ALA A 71 -3.92 6.90 -13.30
C ALA A 71 -5.29 6.32 -13.70
N TYR A 72 -6.04 5.82 -12.71
CA TYR A 72 -7.38 5.31 -12.98
C TYR A 72 -8.38 6.43 -13.31
N MET A 73 -8.33 7.57 -12.62
CA MET A 73 -9.14 8.74 -12.99
C MET A 73 -8.85 9.25 -14.40
N GLU A 74 -7.58 9.24 -14.82
CA GLU A 74 -7.18 9.57 -16.19
C GLU A 74 -7.72 8.56 -17.21
N TYR A 75 -7.67 7.26 -16.87
CA TYR A 75 -8.29 6.22 -17.67
C TYR A 75 -9.80 6.45 -17.85
N LEU A 76 -10.53 6.73 -16.77
CA LEU A 76 -11.97 7.00 -16.84
C LEU A 76 -12.28 8.18 -17.74
N LYS A 77 -11.57 9.30 -17.59
CA LYS A 77 -11.75 10.52 -18.41
C LYS A 77 -11.48 10.27 -19.89
N SER A 78 -10.59 9.32 -20.22
CA SER A 78 -10.24 9.03 -21.61
C SER A 78 -11.16 8.01 -22.30
N HIS A 79 -11.93 7.23 -21.52
CA HIS A 79 -12.75 6.14 -22.04
C HIS A 79 -14.26 6.33 -21.87
N PHE A 80 -14.68 7.29 -21.03
CA PHE A 80 -16.08 7.52 -20.75
C PHE A 80 -16.42 9.02 -20.88
N GLU A 81 -17.45 9.34 -21.63
CA GLU A 81 -17.86 10.75 -21.88
C GLU A 81 -18.82 11.27 -20.81
N ASN A 82 -19.74 10.42 -20.32
CA ASN A 82 -20.81 10.83 -19.42
C ASN A 82 -20.52 10.49 -17.97
N ILE A 83 -19.39 10.99 -17.44
CA ILE A 83 -18.95 10.77 -16.06
C ILE A 83 -18.85 12.07 -15.28
N ASN A 84 -18.93 11.92 -13.95
CA ASN A 84 -18.60 12.97 -12.99
C ASN A 84 -17.59 12.38 -12.00
N ILE A 85 -16.45 13.05 -11.83
CA ILE A 85 -15.41 12.64 -10.89
C ILE A 85 -15.37 13.64 -9.74
N ILE A 86 -15.68 13.16 -8.53
CA ILE A 86 -15.52 13.88 -7.27
C ILE A 86 -14.23 13.36 -6.64
N PHE A 87 -13.17 14.18 -6.61
CA PHE A 87 -11.87 13.82 -6.05
C PHE A 87 -11.56 14.72 -4.87
N ILE A 88 -11.23 14.09 -3.75
CA ILE A 88 -10.88 14.73 -2.47
C ILE A 88 -9.53 14.16 -2.05
N ASP A 89 -8.54 15.04 -1.88
CA ASP A 89 -7.22 14.72 -1.32
C ASP A 89 -7.10 15.40 0.05
N PHE A 90 -7.22 14.66 1.12
CA PHE A 90 -7.14 15.22 2.48
C PHE A 90 -5.74 15.69 2.90
N MET A 91 -4.72 15.50 2.05
CA MET A 91 -3.42 16.16 2.24
C MET A 91 -3.38 17.57 1.65
N ASP A 92 -4.34 17.94 0.81
CA ASP A 92 -4.48 19.29 0.26
C ASP A 92 -5.31 20.16 1.21
N LEU A 93 -4.77 21.35 1.53
CA LEU A 93 -5.45 22.35 2.37
C LEU A 93 -6.79 22.83 1.80
N ALA A 94 -7.00 22.69 0.49
CA ALA A 94 -8.28 23.01 -0.16
C ALA A 94 -9.46 22.20 0.42
N TYR A 95 -9.19 21.08 1.09
CA TYR A 95 -10.19 20.21 1.70
C TYR A 95 -10.16 20.24 3.24
N GLU A 96 -9.48 21.22 3.85
CA GLU A 96 -9.37 21.31 5.32
C GLU A 96 -10.74 21.41 6.00
N ASP A 97 -11.64 22.21 5.45
CA ASP A 97 -12.97 22.48 6.01
C ASP A 97 -13.92 21.26 5.93
N ILE A 98 -13.57 20.25 5.15
CA ILE A 98 -14.38 19.04 4.99
C ILE A 98 -13.76 17.80 5.67
N LYS A 99 -12.78 17.96 6.55
CA LYS A 99 -12.19 16.88 7.36
C LYS A 99 -13.09 16.40 8.51
N GLU A 100 -14.38 16.71 8.47
CA GLU A 100 -15.40 16.21 9.37
C GLU A 100 -16.41 15.40 8.56
N TYR A 101 -16.88 14.25 9.07
CA TYR A 101 -17.64 13.30 8.27
C TYR A 101 -18.99 13.82 7.75
N HIS A 102 -19.67 14.74 8.48
CA HIS A 102 -20.88 15.39 7.95
C HIS A 102 -20.55 16.37 6.82
N ALA A 103 -19.46 17.14 6.99
CA ALA A 103 -19.00 18.08 5.95
C ALA A 103 -18.56 17.31 4.70
N LEU A 104 -17.83 16.22 4.86
CA LEU A 104 -17.47 15.31 3.77
C LEU A 104 -18.72 14.81 3.02
N HIS A 105 -19.70 14.30 3.77
CA HIS A 105 -20.94 13.80 3.18
C HIS A 105 -21.69 14.89 2.39
N THR A 106 -21.84 16.08 2.98
CA THR A 106 -22.51 17.21 2.36
C THR A 106 -21.80 17.66 1.09
N TYR A 107 -20.47 17.79 1.15
CA TYR A 107 -19.65 18.15 -0.01
C TYR A 107 -19.85 17.18 -1.19
N VAL A 108 -19.86 15.88 -0.93
CA VAL A 108 -20.07 14.86 -1.98
C VAL A 108 -21.46 14.99 -2.59
N GLU A 109 -22.50 15.22 -1.78
CA GLU A 109 -23.88 15.40 -2.25
C GLU A 109 -24.04 16.67 -3.13
N GLU A 110 -23.40 17.77 -2.78
CA GLU A 110 -23.43 19.01 -3.55
C GLU A 110 -22.75 18.87 -4.93
N HIS A 111 -21.75 17.97 -5.00
CA HIS A 111 -21.02 17.69 -6.24
C HIS A 111 -21.61 16.55 -7.07
N TYR A 112 -22.70 15.94 -6.62
CA TYR A 112 -23.44 14.94 -7.40
C TYR A 112 -24.00 15.54 -8.70
N ARG A 113 -23.96 14.79 -9.78
CA ARG A 113 -24.54 15.20 -11.09
C ARG A 113 -25.52 14.13 -11.58
N ALA A 114 -26.81 14.47 -11.56
CA ALA A 114 -27.85 13.61 -12.08
C ALA A 114 -27.63 13.30 -13.58
N GLY A 115 -27.91 12.06 -13.96
CA GLY A 115 -27.74 11.58 -15.34
C GLY A 115 -26.30 11.26 -15.74
N LYS A 116 -25.33 11.40 -14.83
CA LYS A 116 -23.93 10.97 -15.03
C LYS A 116 -23.59 9.79 -14.12
N THR A 117 -22.61 8.99 -14.55
CA THR A 117 -21.97 8.03 -13.64
C THR A 117 -21.06 8.82 -12.70
N ASN A 118 -21.37 8.79 -11.41
CA ASN A 118 -20.63 9.55 -10.40
C ASN A 118 -19.59 8.67 -9.72
N TYR A 119 -18.34 9.02 -9.85
CA TYR A 119 -17.20 8.42 -9.19
C TYR A 119 -16.76 9.26 -8.00
N LEU A 120 -16.63 8.65 -6.83
CA LEU A 120 -16.08 9.29 -5.64
C LEU A 120 -14.70 8.72 -5.35
N PHE A 121 -13.69 9.57 -5.35
CA PHE A 121 -12.32 9.25 -4.97
C PHE A 121 -11.93 10.05 -3.73
N VAL A 122 -11.54 9.37 -2.65
CA VAL A 122 -11.06 10.01 -1.43
C VAL A 122 -9.68 9.48 -1.10
N ASP A 123 -8.67 10.33 -1.20
CA ASP A 123 -7.29 10.00 -0.85
C ASP A 123 -6.99 10.37 0.60
N GLU A 124 -6.24 9.51 1.31
CA GLU A 124 -5.87 9.62 2.73
C GLU A 124 -7.11 9.82 3.65
N VAL A 125 -8.14 8.99 3.43
CA VAL A 125 -9.47 9.11 4.07
C VAL A 125 -9.43 9.13 5.61
N GLN A 126 -8.40 8.54 6.24
CA GLN A 126 -8.22 8.54 7.69
C GLN A 126 -7.96 9.93 8.29
N MET A 127 -7.67 10.93 7.46
CA MET A 127 -7.56 12.32 7.92
C MET A 127 -8.91 12.94 8.27
N CYS A 128 -10.02 12.28 7.90
CA CYS A 128 -11.38 12.63 8.28
C CYS A 128 -11.85 11.66 9.39
N PRO A 129 -11.90 12.07 10.67
CA PRO A 129 -12.39 11.22 11.75
C PRO A 129 -13.82 10.74 11.48
N LYS A 130 -14.10 9.46 11.73
CA LYS A 130 -15.40 8.82 11.50
C LYS A 130 -15.85 8.82 10.02
N PHE A 131 -14.89 8.90 9.09
CA PHE A 131 -15.16 8.88 7.64
C PHE A 131 -16.06 7.71 7.21
N GLU A 132 -15.99 6.56 7.91
CA GLU A 132 -16.78 5.38 7.64
C GLU A 132 -18.29 5.65 7.71
N LEU A 133 -18.73 6.58 8.55
CA LEU A 133 -20.14 6.96 8.65
C LEU A 133 -20.60 7.69 7.38
N ALA A 134 -19.78 8.61 6.86
CA ALA A 134 -20.06 9.31 5.60
C ALA A 134 -20.04 8.34 4.41
N ILE A 135 -18.99 7.51 4.30
CA ILE A 135 -18.84 6.57 3.18
C ILE A 135 -19.97 5.53 3.17
N ASN A 136 -20.34 4.95 4.32
CA ASN A 136 -21.46 4.01 4.41
C ASN A 136 -22.80 4.66 4.05
N SER A 137 -23.02 5.93 4.45
CA SER A 137 -24.23 6.68 4.08
C SER A 137 -24.29 6.94 2.57
N LEU A 138 -23.17 7.33 1.94
CA LEU A 138 -23.09 7.53 0.49
C LEU A 138 -23.25 6.21 -0.28
N TYR A 139 -22.65 5.13 0.21
CA TYR A 139 -22.82 3.78 -0.32
C TYR A 139 -24.29 3.35 -0.34
N ALA A 140 -25.02 3.58 0.75
CA ALA A 140 -26.42 3.18 0.87
C ALA A 140 -27.36 3.90 -0.12
N LYS A 141 -26.90 5.01 -0.73
CA LYS A 141 -27.66 5.76 -1.74
C LYS A 141 -27.59 5.14 -3.13
N ASP A 142 -26.63 4.23 -3.38
CA ASP A 142 -26.42 3.54 -4.66
C ASP A 142 -26.26 4.52 -5.86
N LYS A 143 -25.56 5.65 -5.60
CA LYS A 143 -25.39 6.73 -6.58
C LYS A 143 -23.94 6.94 -7.01
N TYR A 144 -23.01 6.30 -6.30
CA TYR A 144 -21.58 6.56 -6.44
C TYR A 144 -20.79 5.27 -6.61
N ASP A 145 -19.83 5.27 -7.50
CA ASP A 145 -18.78 4.27 -7.54
C ASP A 145 -17.61 4.77 -6.66
N ILE A 146 -17.40 4.13 -5.49
CA ILE A 146 -16.59 4.67 -4.40
C ILE A 146 -15.21 4.03 -4.34
N TYR A 147 -14.17 4.86 -4.35
CA TYR A 147 -12.76 4.49 -4.20
C TYR A 147 -12.15 5.30 -3.06
N VAL A 148 -11.55 4.63 -2.10
CA VAL A 148 -10.87 5.29 -0.98
C VAL A 148 -9.45 4.77 -0.84
N THR A 149 -8.52 5.64 -0.46
CA THR A 149 -7.19 5.23 -0.02
C THR A 149 -6.96 5.65 1.42
N GLY A 150 -6.02 5.01 2.05
CA GLY A 150 -5.54 5.45 3.33
C GLY A 150 -4.23 4.80 3.71
N SER A 151 -3.51 5.43 4.65
CA SER A 151 -2.31 4.84 5.20
C SER A 151 -2.68 3.70 6.17
N ASN A 152 -1.82 2.71 6.20
CA ASN A 152 -2.02 1.37 6.74
C ASN A 152 -2.47 1.29 8.19
N ALA A 153 -1.99 2.21 9.03
CA ALA A 153 -2.29 2.14 10.44
C ALA A 153 -3.79 2.32 10.74
N PHE A 154 -4.55 2.93 9.84
CA PHE A 154 -5.95 3.30 10.04
C PHE A 154 -6.95 2.50 9.17
N LEU A 155 -6.52 2.01 7.99
CA LEU A 155 -7.32 1.12 7.14
C LEU A 155 -6.78 -0.30 7.21
N LEU A 156 -6.85 -0.91 8.40
CA LEU A 156 -6.46 -2.29 8.59
C LEU A 156 -7.49 -3.23 7.97
N SER A 157 -7.05 -4.26 7.28
CA SER A 157 -7.97 -5.28 6.75
C SER A 157 -8.89 -5.87 7.83
N ALA A 158 -8.40 -6.00 9.07
CA ALA A 158 -9.22 -6.45 10.20
C ALA A 158 -10.27 -5.41 10.66
N ASP A 159 -9.94 -4.11 10.57
CA ASP A 159 -10.87 -3.02 10.91
C ASP A 159 -11.85 -2.75 9.77
N LEU A 160 -11.42 -2.91 8.50
CA LEU A 160 -12.26 -2.72 7.30
C LEU A 160 -13.51 -3.60 7.32
N ALA A 161 -13.38 -4.87 7.74
CA ALA A 161 -14.51 -5.77 7.85
C ALA A 161 -15.57 -5.26 8.83
N THR A 162 -15.15 -4.57 9.89
CA THR A 162 -16.04 -3.95 10.88
C THR A 162 -16.56 -2.60 10.39
N LEU A 163 -15.72 -1.76 9.83
CA LEU A 163 -16.07 -0.40 9.36
C LEU A 163 -17.06 -0.43 8.20
N PHE A 164 -16.88 -1.36 7.26
CA PHE A 164 -17.69 -1.44 6.03
C PHE A 164 -18.60 -2.68 5.96
N THR A 165 -18.68 -3.46 7.03
CA THR A 165 -19.63 -4.61 7.15
C THR A 165 -19.60 -5.58 5.96
N GLY A 166 -18.42 -5.84 5.40
CA GLY A 166 -18.24 -6.76 4.27
C GLY A 166 -18.64 -6.20 2.90
N ARG A 167 -18.89 -4.90 2.78
CA ARG A 167 -19.31 -4.22 1.54
C ARG A 167 -18.15 -3.56 0.82
N TYR A 168 -17.00 -4.19 0.80
CA TYR A 168 -15.79 -3.63 0.21
C TYR A 168 -14.94 -4.68 -0.50
N ILE A 169 -14.14 -4.21 -1.45
CA ILE A 169 -13.07 -4.98 -2.08
C ILE A 169 -11.75 -4.27 -1.82
N GLU A 170 -10.79 -4.99 -1.27
CA GLU A 170 -9.45 -4.47 -1.03
C GLU A 170 -8.56 -4.64 -2.26
N ILE A 171 -7.87 -3.56 -2.64
CA ILE A 171 -6.82 -3.54 -3.65
C ILE A 171 -5.51 -3.24 -2.94
N HIS A 172 -4.77 -4.29 -2.59
CA HIS A 172 -3.52 -4.16 -1.86
C HIS A 172 -2.34 -3.83 -2.78
N VAL A 173 -1.74 -2.64 -2.60
CA VAL A 173 -0.68 -2.09 -3.44
C VAL A 173 0.68 -2.27 -2.75
N PHE A 174 1.46 -3.21 -3.26
CA PHE A 174 2.85 -3.43 -2.82
C PHE A 174 3.81 -2.34 -3.37
N PRO A 175 5.01 -2.17 -2.81
CA PRO A 175 6.11 -1.52 -3.50
C PRO A 175 6.34 -2.11 -4.90
N PHE A 176 7.11 -1.47 -5.76
CA PHE A 176 7.38 -2.01 -7.09
C PHE A 176 7.95 -3.43 -7.00
N SER A 177 7.37 -4.32 -7.76
CA SER A 177 7.94 -5.65 -8.03
C SER A 177 9.19 -5.52 -8.89
N PHE A 178 10.04 -6.56 -8.91
CA PHE A 178 11.20 -6.61 -9.82
C PHE A 178 10.79 -6.40 -11.30
N ARG A 179 9.64 -6.92 -11.73
CA ARG A 179 9.10 -6.67 -13.07
C ARG A 179 8.85 -5.18 -13.32
N GLU A 180 8.28 -4.46 -12.36
CA GLU A 180 8.02 -3.02 -12.45
C GLU A 180 9.32 -2.22 -12.38
N TYR A 181 10.31 -2.68 -11.60
CA TYR A 181 11.65 -2.11 -11.58
C TYR A 181 12.36 -2.25 -12.92
N CYS A 182 12.29 -3.42 -13.59
CA CYS A 182 12.81 -3.59 -14.93
C CYS A 182 12.14 -2.66 -15.96
N ARG A 183 10.83 -2.44 -15.86
CA ARG A 183 10.13 -1.47 -16.71
C ARG A 183 10.54 -0.03 -16.44
N TYR A 184 10.78 0.29 -15.19
CA TYR A 184 11.29 1.61 -14.81
C TYR A 184 12.68 1.86 -15.40
N ASN A 185 13.49 0.82 -15.55
CA ASN A 185 14.85 0.84 -16.10
C ASN A 185 14.93 0.10 -17.45
N GLU A 186 13.97 0.29 -18.35
CA GLU A 186 13.87 -0.44 -19.63
C GLU A 186 15.08 -0.27 -20.55
N ASP A 187 15.88 0.78 -20.35
CA ASP A 187 17.13 1.02 -21.09
C ASP A 187 18.24 0.03 -20.72
N ILE A 188 18.13 -0.67 -19.59
CA ILE A 188 19.12 -1.63 -19.12
C ILE A 188 18.67 -3.04 -19.46
N GLN A 189 19.44 -3.74 -20.30
CA GLN A 189 19.09 -5.10 -20.76
C GLN A 189 19.57 -6.21 -19.79
N ASP A 190 20.58 -5.93 -18.98
CA ASP A 190 21.15 -6.89 -18.02
C ASP A 190 20.22 -7.05 -16.81
N LYS A 191 19.45 -8.14 -16.78
CA LYS A 191 18.51 -8.42 -15.72
C LYS A 191 19.16 -8.87 -14.42
N ASP A 192 20.32 -9.49 -14.47
CA ASP A 192 21.05 -9.94 -13.28
C ASP A 192 21.57 -8.71 -12.53
N LYS A 193 22.17 -7.77 -13.24
CA LYS A 193 22.56 -6.46 -12.70
C LYS A 193 21.35 -5.71 -12.12
N LEU A 194 20.23 -5.68 -12.84
CA LEU A 194 19.01 -5.03 -12.34
C LEU A 194 18.47 -5.72 -11.08
N PHE A 195 18.61 -7.05 -10.97
CA PHE A 195 18.17 -7.79 -9.80
C PHE A 195 19.06 -7.48 -8.59
N ASP A 196 20.36 -7.44 -8.76
CA ASP A 196 21.31 -7.04 -7.70
C ASP A 196 21.00 -5.62 -7.20
N GLU A 197 20.81 -4.69 -8.13
CA GLU A 197 20.43 -3.32 -7.79
C GLU A 197 19.08 -3.24 -7.06
N TYR A 198 18.06 -3.96 -7.55
CA TYR A 198 16.73 -4.00 -6.94
C TYR A 198 16.77 -4.61 -5.52
N SER A 199 17.61 -5.60 -5.30
CA SER A 199 17.77 -6.24 -3.99
C SER A 199 18.24 -5.26 -2.91
N ILE A 200 19.03 -4.24 -3.31
CA ILE A 200 19.54 -3.17 -2.44
C ILE A 200 18.56 -1.99 -2.38
N LYS A 201 18.13 -1.51 -3.56
CA LYS A 201 17.31 -0.29 -3.69
C LYS A 201 15.85 -0.49 -3.28
N GLY A 202 15.35 -1.73 -3.34
CA GLY A 202 13.95 -2.05 -3.09
C GLY A 202 12.98 -1.52 -4.13
N GLY A 203 11.69 -1.58 -3.82
CA GLY A 203 10.57 -1.18 -4.68
C GLY A 203 9.89 0.13 -4.29
N LEU A 204 10.39 0.87 -3.29
CA LEU A 204 9.85 2.18 -2.94
C LEU A 204 10.25 3.21 -4.00
N ALA A 205 9.47 3.30 -5.06
CA ALA A 205 9.78 4.06 -6.28
C ALA A 205 10.12 5.54 -6.04
N GLY A 206 9.60 6.15 -4.98
CA GLY A 206 9.97 7.53 -4.59
C GLY A 206 11.47 7.69 -4.30
N SER A 207 12.16 6.61 -3.90
CA SER A 207 13.60 6.63 -3.66
C SER A 207 14.42 6.82 -4.94
N TYR A 208 13.88 6.43 -6.10
CA TYR A 208 14.60 6.50 -7.39
C TYR A 208 14.81 7.93 -7.91
N ALA A 209 14.10 8.91 -7.33
CA ALA A 209 14.32 10.33 -7.63
C ALA A 209 15.70 10.83 -7.14
N TYR A 210 16.30 10.15 -6.17
CA TYR A 210 17.56 10.55 -5.57
C TYR A 210 18.74 9.98 -6.34
N ARG A 211 19.72 10.83 -6.66
CA ARG A 211 20.89 10.47 -7.47
C ARG A 211 21.94 9.70 -6.66
N THR A 212 22.11 10.06 -5.38
CA THR A 212 23.13 9.43 -4.53
C THR A 212 22.52 8.27 -3.74
N GLU A 213 23.33 7.26 -3.45
CA GLU A 213 22.92 6.12 -2.61
C GLU A 213 22.57 6.60 -1.19
N LYS A 214 23.34 7.52 -0.65
CA LYS A 214 23.09 8.12 0.67
C LYS A 214 21.70 8.75 0.77
N ASP A 215 21.33 9.60 -0.19
CA ASP A 215 20.02 10.28 -0.16
C ASP A 215 18.88 9.30 -0.35
N ARG A 216 19.06 8.27 -1.19
CA ARG A 216 18.09 7.19 -1.38
C ARG A 216 17.87 6.40 -0.09
N THR A 217 18.97 6.01 0.56
CA THR A 217 18.92 5.28 1.83
C THR A 217 18.27 6.12 2.93
N ASN A 218 18.59 7.41 3.02
CA ASN A 218 17.94 8.33 3.95
C ASN A 218 16.45 8.44 3.70
N TYR A 219 16.02 8.57 2.45
CA TYR A 219 14.59 8.61 2.11
C TYR A 219 13.86 7.35 2.57
N ILE A 220 14.41 6.16 2.29
CA ILE A 220 13.79 4.89 2.69
C ILE A 220 13.73 4.78 4.21
N LYS A 221 14.80 5.19 4.89
CA LYS A 221 14.88 5.23 6.35
C LYS A 221 13.81 6.14 6.94
N GLU A 222 13.64 7.36 6.42
CA GLU A 222 12.58 8.28 6.84
C GLU A 222 11.19 7.68 6.64
N VAL A 223 10.95 7.00 5.51
CA VAL A 223 9.65 6.33 5.28
C VAL A 223 9.40 5.27 6.34
N TYR A 224 10.39 4.44 6.63
CA TYR A 224 10.29 3.39 7.65
C TYR A 224 10.10 3.98 9.05
N GLU A 225 10.91 4.95 9.45
CA GLU A 225 10.80 5.63 10.75
C GLU A 225 9.43 6.29 10.93
N ASN A 226 8.93 6.98 9.91
CA ASN A 226 7.58 7.56 9.97
C ASN A 226 6.49 6.50 10.19
N ILE A 227 6.60 5.32 9.58
CA ILE A 227 5.64 4.25 9.80
C ILE A 227 5.73 3.73 11.24
N VAL A 228 6.94 3.41 11.72
CA VAL A 228 7.14 2.78 13.03
C VAL A 228 6.94 3.78 14.17
N THR A 229 7.51 5.00 14.07
CA THR A 229 7.47 5.97 15.17
C THR A 229 6.22 6.84 15.15
N ARG A 230 5.81 7.33 13.99
CA ARG A 230 4.66 8.23 13.90
C ARG A 230 3.35 7.48 13.79
N ASP A 231 3.21 6.63 12.74
CA ASP A 231 1.92 6.04 12.43
C ASP A 231 1.51 5.00 13.50
N LEU A 232 2.42 4.10 13.90
CA LEU A 232 2.12 3.06 14.89
C LEU A 232 2.04 3.59 16.32
N ILE A 233 3.00 4.41 16.73
CA ILE A 233 3.04 4.94 18.10
C ILE A 233 1.83 5.83 18.36
N GLN A 234 1.48 6.72 17.44
CA GLN A 234 0.30 7.58 17.58
C GLN A 234 -1.00 6.79 17.62
N LYS A 235 -1.15 5.82 16.68
CA LYS A 235 -2.38 5.03 16.62
C LYS A 235 -2.62 4.19 17.86
N TYR A 236 -1.58 3.54 18.36
CA TYR A 236 -1.71 2.56 19.45
C TYR A 236 -1.26 3.08 20.82
N ALA A 237 -0.88 4.37 20.90
CA ALA A 237 -0.37 5.01 22.11
C ALA A 237 0.68 4.14 22.82
N LEU A 238 1.70 3.68 22.06
CA LEU A 238 2.66 2.70 22.54
C LEU A 238 3.59 3.33 23.59
N PRO A 239 3.66 2.74 24.81
CA PRO A 239 4.49 3.29 25.89
C PRO A 239 5.99 2.99 25.69
N ASP A 240 6.32 1.92 24.97
CA ASP A 240 7.70 1.44 24.80
C ASP A 240 8.08 1.33 23.32
N THR A 241 8.72 2.40 22.86
CA THR A 241 9.19 2.52 21.49
C THR A 241 10.45 1.69 21.24
N LEU A 242 11.28 1.48 22.27
CA LEU A 242 12.50 0.70 22.16
C LEU A 242 12.22 -0.78 21.87
N VAL A 243 11.23 -1.38 22.56
CA VAL A 243 10.82 -2.77 22.29
C VAL A 243 10.32 -2.91 20.85
N LEU A 244 9.53 -1.95 20.35
CA LEU A 244 9.04 -1.99 18.97
C LEU A 244 10.18 -1.91 17.95
N GLN A 245 11.15 -1.03 18.19
CA GLN A 245 12.31 -0.86 17.32
C GLN A 245 13.16 -2.12 17.28
N ARG A 246 13.58 -2.64 18.46
CA ARG A 246 14.40 -3.86 18.55
C ARG A 246 13.69 -5.10 17.99
N LEU A 247 12.37 -5.20 18.20
CA LEU A 247 11.57 -6.25 17.58
C LEU A 247 11.61 -6.16 16.05
N SER A 248 11.47 -4.96 15.50
CA SER A 248 11.49 -4.77 14.06
C SER A 248 12.87 -5.11 13.46
N GLU A 249 13.96 -4.68 14.10
CA GLU A 249 15.33 -5.03 13.72
C GLU A 249 15.53 -6.56 13.75
N PHE A 250 15.10 -7.21 14.84
CA PHE A 250 15.15 -8.67 14.95
C PHE A 250 14.40 -9.38 13.82
N LEU A 251 13.19 -8.91 13.46
CA LEU A 251 12.41 -9.50 12.38
C LEU A 251 13.06 -9.30 11.01
N MET A 252 13.74 -8.15 10.78
CA MET A 252 14.49 -7.89 9.55
C MET A 252 15.70 -8.82 9.40
N ASP A 253 16.39 -9.15 10.50
CA ASP A 253 17.53 -10.06 10.48
C ASP A 253 17.12 -11.53 10.38
N ASN A 254 15.89 -11.84 10.78
CA ASN A 254 15.36 -13.21 10.81
C ASN A 254 14.26 -13.45 9.76
N ILE A 255 14.32 -12.76 8.63
CA ILE A 255 13.36 -12.95 7.51
C ILE A 255 13.34 -14.42 7.09
N SER A 256 12.14 -14.99 6.92
CA SER A 256 11.91 -16.39 6.53
C SER A 256 12.31 -17.46 7.56
N ASN A 257 12.86 -17.09 8.71
CA ASN A 257 13.15 -18.02 9.79
C ASN A 257 11.90 -18.26 10.64
N LEU A 258 11.73 -19.51 11.09
CA LEU A 258 10.66 -19.85 12.03
C LEU A 258 10.95 -19.22 13.40
N THR A 259 10.02 -18.42 13.86
CA THR A 259 10.10 -17.78 15.18
C THR A 259 8.74 -17.73 15.87
N SER A 260 8.74 -17.40 17.16
CA SER A 260 7.51 -17.21 17.94
C SER A 260 7.65 -16.03 18.89
N SER A 261 6.54 -15.43 19.27
CA SER A 261 6.52 -14.30 20.21
C SER A 261 7.22 -14.65 21.55
N ASN A 262 7.10 -15.90 21.99
CA ASN A 262 7.77 -16.38 23.20
C ASN A 262 9.29 -16.40 23.05
N LYS A 263 9.81 -16.99 21.96
CA LYS A 263 11.25 -17.00 21.68
C LYS A 263 11.82 -15.60 21.56
N ILE A 264 11.13 -14.71 20.84
CA ILE A 264 11.55 -13.32 20.65
C ILE A 264 11.59 -12.59 22.00
N SER A 265 10.55 -12.73 22.84
CA SER A 265 10.51 -12.06 24.14
C SER A 265 11.66 -12.50 25.06
N GLN A 266 12.00 -13.79 25.07
CA GLN A 266 13.15 -14.31 25.81
C GLN A 266 14.48 -13.72 25.32
N LEU A 267 14.68 -13.66 24.00
CA LEU A 267 15.88 -13.08 23.40
C LEU A 267 16.02 -11.59 23.69
N LEU A 268 14.96 -10.82 23.55
CA LEU A 268 15.00 -9.38 23.83
C LEU A 268 15.25 -9.09 25.32
N THR A 269 14.63 -9.86 26.21
CA THR A 269 14.85 -9.73 27.67
C THR A 269 16.28 -10.09 28.04
N ALA A 270 16.87 -11.13 27.44
CA ALA A 270 18.27 -11.50 27.67
C ALA A 270 19.26 -10.45 27.12
N ASN A 271 18.83 -9.55 26.24
CA ASN A 271 19.60 -8.45 25.67
C ASN A 271 19.10 -7.08 26.21
N ASP A 272 18.89 -6.97 27.51
CA ASP A 272 18.55 -5.74 28.23
C ASP A 272 17.31 -5.01 27.71
N THR A 273 16.36 -5.74 27.13
CA THR A 273 15.07 -5.20 26.72
C THR A 273 13.93 -6.02 27.32
N PRO A 274 13.58 -5.77 28.59
CA PRO A 274 12.58 -6.56 29.31
C PRO A 274 11.20 -6.45 28.62
N THR A 275 10.65 -7.60 28.24
CA THR A 275 9.33 -7.65 27.58
C THR A 275 8.71 -9.04 27.78
N ASN A 276 7.47 -9.23 27.34
CA ASN A 276 6.76 -10.48 27.41
C ASN A 276 6.16 -10.89 26.06
N HIS A 277 5.83 -12.16 25.91
CA HIS A 277 5.32 -12.72 24.66
C HIS A 277 3.99 -12.09 24.21
N VAL A 278 3.15 -11.61 25.13
CA VAL A 278 1.88 -10.95 24.79
C VAL A 278 2.14 -9.60 24.13
N THR A 279 3.06 -8.81 24.69
CA THR A 279 3.48 -7.52 24.11
C THR A 279 4.13 -7.72 22.74
N ILE A 280 5.03 -8.70 22.61
CA ILE A 280 5.68 -9.04 21.34
C ILE A 280 4.65 -9.46 20.30
N GLY A 281 3.71 -10.35 20.62
CA GLY A 281 2.68 -10.78 19.68
C GLY A 281 1.79 -9.61 19.22
N ARG A 282 1.47 -8.68 20.11
CA ARG A 282 0.72 -7.47 19.80
C ARG A 282 1.51 -6.53 18.89
N TYR A 283 2.80 -6.32 19.16
CA TYR A 283 3.64 -5.44 18.33
C TYR A 283 3.92 -6.03 16.94
N ILE A 284 4.11 -7.35 16.85
CA ILE A 284 4.17 -8.06 15.56
C ILE A 284 2.90 -7.76 14.74
N LYS A 285 1.72 -7.93 15.37
CA LYS A 285 0.45 -7.63 14.71
C LYS A 285 0.38 -6.17 14.22
N TYR A 286 0.88 -5.22 14.99
CA TYR A 286 0.92 -3.81 14.57
C TYR A 286 1.84 -3.58 13.38
N LEU A 287 3.02 -4.20 13.35
CA LEU A 287 3.95 -4.15 12.23
C LEU A 287 3.38 -4.80 10.97
N CYS A 288 2.68 -5.92 11.11
CA CYS A 288 1.99 -6.57 10.00
C CYS A 288 0.81 -5.72 9.51
N ASN A 289 0.05 -5.16 10.42
CA ASN A 289 -1.04 -4.24 10.11
C ASN A 289 -0.55 -2.98 9.36
N ALA A 290 0.65 -2.50 9.64
CA ALA A 290 1.29 -1.42 8.88
C ALA A 290 1.89 -1.89 7.55
N PHE A 291 1.70 -3.15 7.16
CA PHE A 291 2.27 -3.77 5.97
C PHE A 291 3.81 -3.67 5.87
N VAL A 292 4.48 -3.47 7.00
CA VAL A 292 5.94 -3.53 7.07
C VAL A 292 6.40 -4.97 6.97
N PHE A 293 5.69 -5.86 7.67
CA PHE A 293 5.91 -7.30 7.60
C PHE A 293 4.64 -8.03 7.19
N TYR A 294 4.82 -9.22 6.62
CA TYR A 294 3.77 -10.18 6.30
C TYR A 294 4.02 -11.46 7.06
N ASP A 295 3.06 -11.89 7.87
CA ASP A 295 3.08 -13.19 8.52
C ASP A 295 2.64 -14.28 7.55
N VAL A 296 3.43 -15.34 7.48
CA VAL A 296 3.12 -16.51 6.67
C VAL A 296 2.99 -17.70 7.58
N LYS A 297 1.77 -18.19 7.69
CA LYS A 297 1.44 -19.39 8.46
C LYS A 297 1.83 -20.64 7.68
N ARG A 298 2.23 -21.65 8.44
CA ARG A 298 2.52 -22.96 7.85
C ARG A 298 1.23 -23.54 7.26
N TYR A 299 1.28 -23.94 6.00
CA TYR A 299 0.23 -24.75 5.39
C TYR A 299 0.50 -26.23 5.72
N ASP A 300 -0.43 -26.89 6.42
CA ASP A 300 -0.35 -28.32 6.72
C ASP A 300 -1.58 -29.04 6.14
N ILE A 301 -1.34 -29.85 5.11
CA ILE A 301 -2.37 -30.65 4.43
C ILE A 301 -3.07 -31.61 5.39
N ARG A 302 -2.40 -32.05 6.46
CA ARG A 302 -2.94 -32.99 7.45
C ARG A 302 -3.67 -32.31 8.62
N GLY A 303 -3.73 -30.98 8.65
CA GLY A 303 -4.53 -30.19 9.59
C GLY A 303 -4.07 -30.20 11.06
N LYS A 304 -3.05 -30.99 11.43
CA LYS A 304 -2.66 -31.18 12.85
C LYS A 304 -1.65 -30.14 13.37
N LYS A 305 -0.98 -29.40 12.46
CA LYS A 305 0.12 -28.46 12.82
C LYS A 305 -0.23 -26.99 12.66
N TYR A 306 -1.47 -26.65 12.34
CA TYR A 306 -1.94 -25.26 12.29
C TYR A 306 -1.89 -24.53 13.64
N LEU A 307 -1.80 -25.27 14.73
CA LEU A 307 -1.72 -24.75 16.11
C LEU A 307 -0.27 -24.55 16.60
N GLU A 308 0.73 -24.87 15.79
CA GLU A 308 2.12 -24.54 16.14
C GLU A 308 2.30 -23.02 16.08
N ASN A 309 2.67 -22.43 17.21
CA ASN A 309 2.84 -20.98 17.40
C ASN A 309 4.08 -20.38 16.68
N SER A 310 4.65 -21.07 15.69
CA SER A 310 5.83 -20.61 14.95
C SER A 310 5.41 -20.12 13.58
N GLU A 311 5.73 -18.88 13.25
CA GLU A 311 5.39 -18.20 12.01
C GLU A 311 6.67 -17.75 11.31
N LYS A 312 6.57 -17.48 10.00
CA LYS A 312 7.61 -16.81 9.21
C LYS A 312 7.17 -15.41 8.88
N PHE A 313 8.10 -14.48 8.97
CA PHE A 313 7.84 -13.09 8.64
C PHE A 313 8.65 -12.68 7.41
N TYR A 314 8.01 -11.95 6.51
CA TYR A 314 8.62 -11.40 5.31
C TYR A 314 8.46 -9.89 5.31
N LEU A 315 9.54 -9.19 4.98
CA LEU A 315 9.54 -7.75 4.86
C LEU A 315 8.89 -7.32 3.53
N CYS A 316 8.15 -6.23 3.53
CA CYS A 316 7.45 -5.73 2.35
C CYS A 316 8.39 -5.22 1.24
N ASP A 317 9.61 -4.83 1.60
CA ASP A 317 10.59 -4.20 0.69
C ASP A 317 12.03 -4.44 1.15
N SER A 318 12.89 -4.91 0.23
CA SER A 318 14.29 -5.20 0.53
C SER A 318 15.11 -3.94 0.83
N GLY A 319 14.76 -2.81 0.22
CA GLY A 319 15.42 -1.52 0.47
C GLY A 319 15.24 -1.03 1.89
N ILE A 320 14.11 -1.35 2.54
CA ILE A 320 13.90 -1.04 3.96
C ILE A 320 14.91 -1.80 4.82
N ARG A 321 15.14 -3.09 4.55
CA ARG A 321 16.15 -3.86 5.27
C ARG A 321 17.54 -3.26 5.09
N TYR A 322 17.91 -2.95 3.85
CA TYR A 322 19.21 -2.35 3.56
C TYR A 322 19.41 -1.02 4.29
N ALA A 323 18.40 -0.14 4.26
CA ALA A 323 18.46 1.17 4.90
C ALA A 323 18.48 1.09 6.44
N ALA A 324 17.76 0.13 7.05
CA ALA A 324 17.69 -0.01 8.50
C ALA A 324 18.94 -0.71 9.07
N VAL A 325 19.42 -1.79 8.44
CA VAL A 325 20.50 -2.63 8.99
C VAL A 325 21.90 -2.05 8.67
N SER A 326 22.10 -1.47 7.50
CA SER A 326 23.40 -0.88 7.15
C SER A 326 23.82 0.25 8.09
N TYR A 327 22.88 0.95 8.69
CA TYR A 327 23.16 2.04 9.62
C TYR A 327 23.57 1.56 11.02
N THR A 328 23.06 0.43 11.48
CA THR A 328 23.46 -0.17 12.76
C THR A 328 24.88 -0.69 12.72
N HIS A 329 25.32 -1.24 11.58
CA HIS A 329 26.70 -1.67 11.38
C HIS A 329 27.69 -0.50 11.27
N LEU A 330 27.31 0.63 10.62
CA LEU A 330 28.16 1.82 10.53
C LEU A 330 28.35 2.49 11.89
N ARG A 331 27.32 2.58 12.74
CA ARG A 331 27.46 3.08 14.12
C ARG A 331 28.36 2.23 15.01
N ALA A 332 28.37 0.91 14.81
CA ALA A 332 29.27 0.02 15.56
C ALA A 332 30.75 0.25 15.19
N HIS A 333 31.06 0.74 14.00
CA HIS A 333 32.42 1.06 13.56
C HIS A 333 32.86 2.50 13.92
N GLU A 334 31.94 3.42 14.15
CA GLU A 334 32.26 4.80 14.56
C GLU A 334 32.48 4.95 16.08
N THR A 335 32.17 3.91 16.87
CA THR A 335 32.33 3.91 18.35
C THR A 335 33.50 3.06 18.85
N CYS A 336 34.39 2.65 17.97
CA CYS A 336 35.65 2.00 18.33
C CYS A 336 36.84 2.92 18.15
#